data_a26c4692f619305bd25b57e1a6d4d40b
#
_entry.id   a26c4692f619305bd25b57e1a6d4d40b
#
_cell.length_a   1.000
_cell.length_b   1.000
_cell.length_c   1.000
_cell.angle_alpha   90.00
_cell.angle_beta   90.00
_cell.angle_gamma   90.00
#
_symmetry.space_group_name_H-M   'P 1'
#
loop_
_entity.id
_entity.type
_entity.pdbx_description
1 polymer ?
#
loop_
_entity_poly.entity_id
_entity_poly.type
_entity_poly.pdbx_seq_one_letter_code
_entity_poly.pdbx_strand_id
1 'polypeptide(L)'
;MNCPMSGQRVMNRVATLLCGLALMTSAFGQERQRLVEIRTDLGTLVVALYNETPVHRDNFLKLVNDGAYDSLLFHRIIPQLMVQGGDPESRTAGPQTVLGQGGPGYSLPAEVVPGLIHKKGALAAVRADDHTGPDERTSGSQFYIVLGKPFQPNELDLLAQRSARMGNPVTYTEEQKQLYATEGGAPHLDGGYTVFGEVVDGLEVLDALAAQACDASDRPLKDIRMFIRVRP
;
A
#
# COMPACT_ATOMS: atom_id res chain seq x y z
N MET A 1 92.83 27.55 19.57
CA MET A 1 92.29 28.85 20.01
C MET A 1 90.84 28.95 19.68
N ASN A 2 90.11 29.17 20.75
CA ASN A 2 88.75 29.73 20.78
C ASN A 2 87.58 28.94 20.09
N CYS A 3 86.87 28.27 20.85
CA CYS A 3 85.72 28.60 21.72
C CYS A 3 84.43 28.98 21.00
N PRO A 4 83.32 28.67 21.61
CA PRO A 4 82.13 28.11 21.03
C PRO A 4 80.99 29.12 20.96
N MET A 5 79.93 28.80 20.18
CA MET A 5 78.67 29.50 20.37
C MET A 5 77.47 28.59 20.21
N SER A 6 76.73 28.66 21.24
CA SER A 6 75.46 28.07 21.53
C SER A 6 74.42 28.21 20.39
N GLY A 7 73.91 27.12 19.98
CA GLY A 7 72.72 27.08 19.10
C GLY A 7 71.44 26.93 19.93
N GLN A 8 70.62 27.93 19.85
CA GLN A 8 69.35 28.04 20.50
C GLN A 8 68.30 27.13 19.80
N ARG A 9 67.77 26.18 20.51
CA ARG A 9 66.66 25.32 20.04
C ARG A 9 65.38 26.15 19.99
N VAL A 10 64.96 26.46 18.77
CA VAL A 10 63.60 26.98 18.56
C VAL A 10 62.62 25.77 18.53
N MET A 11 61.88 25.69 19.57
CA MET A 11 60.86 24.65 19.71
C MET A 11 59.56 25.11 19.02
N ASN A 12 59.37 24.68 17.76
CA ASN A 12 58.12 24.90 17.04
C ASN A 12 57.03 24.04 17.68
N ARG A 13 56.12 24.71 18.40
CA ARG A 13 54.86 24.11 18.84
C ARG A 13 53.91 24.15 17.66
N VAL A 14 53.75 23.03 16.97
CA VAL A 14 52.67 22.81 16.02
C VAL A 14 51.41 22.51 16.83
N ALA A 15 50.53 23.51 16.90
CA ALA A 15 49.22 23.34 17.47
C ALA A 15 48.37 22.58 16.43
N THR A 16 48.12 21.29 16.70
CA THR A 16 47.20 20.46 15.91
C THR A 16 45.77 20.83 16.30
N LEU A 17 45.13 21.66 15.49
CA LEU A 17 43.71 21.92 15.57
C LEU A 17 42.98 20.65 15.08
N LEU A 18 42.51 19.81 15.99
CA LEU A 18 41.57 18.76 15.70
C LEU A 18 40.18 19.39 15.46
N CYS A 19 39.86 19.63 14.20
CA CYS A 19 38.51 20.00 13.77
C CYS A 19 37.63 18.74 13.87
N GLY A 20 36.97 18.60 15.02
CA GLY A 20 35.95 17.56 15.23
C GLY A 20 34.75 17.84 14.33
N LEU A 21 34.73 17.22 13.15
CA LEU A 21 33.55 17.17 12.31
C LEU A 21 32.53 16.23 12.96
N ALA A 22 31.66 16.79 13.80
CA ALA A 22 30.52 16.07 14.33
C ALA A 22 29.61 15.73 13.15
N LEU A 23 29.69 14.48 12.69
CA LEU A 23 28.67 13.86 11.83
C LEU A 23 27.36 13.80 12.63
N MET A 24 26.54 14.83 12.50
CA MET A 24 25.14 14.73 12.88
C MET A 24 24.48 13.76 11.88
N THR A 25 24.50 12.47 12.19
CA THR A 25 23.61 11.51 11.60
C THR A 25 22.20 11.88 12.07
N SER A 26 21.49 12.62 11.25
CA SER A 26 20.05 12.79 11.39
C SER A 26 19.46 11.38 11.29
N ALA A 27 19.22 10.74 12.42
CA ALA A 27 18.35 9.60 12.49
C ALA A 27 16.94 10.14 12.14
N PHE A 28 16.62 10.17 10.85
CA PHE A 28 15.23 10.21 10.41
C PHE A 28 14.63 8.90 10.94
N GLY A 29 14.02 8.97 12.12
CA GLY A 29 13.25 7.88 12.66
C GLY A 29 12.20 7.53 11.61
N GLN A 30 12.34 6.38 10.99
CA GLN A 30 11.33 5.85 10.07
C GLN A 30 10.02 5.83 10.85
N GLU A 31 9.08 6.69 10.46
CA GLU A 31 7.78 6.78 11.11
C GLU A 31 7.15 5.38 11.10
N ARG A 32 6.78 4.87 12.29
CA ARG A 32 6.21 3.53 12.40
C ARG A 32 4.95 3.47 11.53
N GLN A 33 4.85 2.46 10.71
CA GLN A 33 3.64 2.20 9.94
C GLN A 33 2.43 2.10 10.87
N ARG A 34 1.33 2.72 10.47
CA ARG A 34 0.06 2.64 11.19
C ARG A 34 -0.62 1.32 10.86
N LEU A 35 -1.06 0.62 11.89
CA LEU A 35 -1.78 -0.63 11.74
C LEU A 35 -3.26 -0.41 11.94
N VAL A 36 -4.08 -1.12 11.16
CA VAL A 36 -5.52 -1.19 11.32
C VAL A 36 -5.97 -2.65 11.36
N GLU A 37 -7.03 -2.92 12.10
CA GLU A 37 -7.72 -4.22 12.11
C GLU A 37 -9.01 -4.12 11.32
N ILE A 38 -9.22 -5.03 10.38
CA ILE A 38 -10.48 -5.22 9.65
C ILE A 38 -11.10 -6.50 10.19
N ARG A 39 -12.15 -6.37 10.98
CA ARG A 39 -12.89 -7.49 11.57
C ARG A 39 -14.10 -7.83 10.74
N THR A 40 -14.33 -9.13 10.52
CA THR A 40 -15.49 -9.72 9.84
C THR A 40 -15.95 -10.95 10.61
N ASP A 41 -17.09 -11.52 10.22
CA ASP A 41 -17.57 -12.81 10.75
C ASP A 41 -16.63 -13.98 10.41
N LEU A 42 -15.73 -13.81 9.41
CA LEU A 42 -14.79 -14.83 8.97
C LEU A 42 -13.43 -14.73 9.68
N GLY A 43 -13.21 -13.66 10.44
CA GLY A 43 -11.96 -13.41 11.17
C GLY A 43 -11.48 -11.97 11.04
N THR A 44 -10.22 -11.74 11.43
CA THR A 44 -9.60 -10.42 11.46
C THR A 44 -8.39 -10.37 10.55
N LEU A 45 -8.31 -9.34 9.71
CA LEU A 45 -7.13 -8.96 8.94
C LEU A 45 -6.41 -7.83 9.68
N VAL A 46 -5.09 -7.87 9.77
CA VAL A 46 -4.27 -6.74 10.22
C VAL A 46 -3.55 -6.16 9.00
N VAL A 47 -3.73 -4.87 8.78
CA VAL A 47 -3.20 -4.15 7.62
C VAL A 47 -2.22 -3.08 8.10
N ALA A 48 -1.03 -3.06 7.53
CA ALA A 48 -0.06 -1.98 7.65
C ALA A 48 -0.30 -0.94 6.55
N LEU A 49 -0.44 0.32 6.92
CA LEU A 49 -0.60 1.43 5.96
C LEU A 49 0.76 2.01 5.62
N TYR A 50 0.99 2.33 4.35
CA TYR A 50 2.27 2.83 3.86
C TYR A 50 2.43 4.33 4.10
N ASN A 51 3.63 4.74 4.50
CA ASN A 51 3.96 6.15 4.71
C ASN A 51 4.24 6.88 3.37
N GLU A 52 4.55 6.13 2.33
CA GLU A 52 4.83 6.60 0.97
C GLU A 52 3.57 7.10 0.23
N THR A 53 2.39 6.79 0.73
CA THR A 53 1.09 7.23 0.20
C THR A 53 0.28 7.96 1.27
N PRO A 54 0.78 9.12 1.74
CA PRO A 54 0.24 9.80 2.93
C PRO A 54 -1.20 10.30 2.76
N VAL A 55 -1.60 10.70 1.55
CA VAL A 55 -2.97 11.18 1.31
C VAL A 55 -3.98 10.06 1.51
N HIS A 56 -3.71 8.85 0.96
CA HIS A 56 -4.58 7.68 1.13
C HIS A 56 -4.53 7.15 2.56
N ARG A 57 -3.33 7.04 3.15
CA ARG A 57 -3.13 6.62 4.53
C ARG A 57 -3.94 7.48 5.50
N ASP A 58 -3.77 8.80 5.43
CA ASP A 58 -4.36 9.72 6.40
C ASP A 58 -5.88 9.84 6.21
N ASN A 59 -6.36 9.80 4.95
CA ASN A 59 -7.79 9.74 4.66
C ASN A 59 -8.42 8.44 5.18
N PHE A 60 -7.76 7.29 4.95
CA PHE A 60 -8.26 6.01 5.44
C PHE A 60 -8.33 6.00 6.97
N LEU A 61 -7.28 6.45 7.66
CA LEU A 61 -7.26 6.59 9.12
C LEU A 61 -8.34 7.52 9.64
N LYS A 62 -8.59 8.64 8.96
CA LYS A 62 -9.68 9.55 9.31
C LYS A 62 -11.04 8.84 9.25
N LEU A 63 -11.34 8.17 8.14
CA LEU A 63 -12.60 7.43 7.98
C LEU A 63 -12.75 6.29 8.99
N VAL A 64 -11.65 5.60 9.34
CA VAL A 64 -11.63 4.59 10.41
C VAL A 64 -11.98 5.20 11.76
N ASN A 65 -11.37 6.33 12.12
CA ASN A 65 -11.62 7.01 13.39
C ASN A 65 -13.05 7.57 13.47
N ASP A 66 -13.61 8.03 12.35
CA ASP A 66 -14.98 8.52 12.22
C ASP A 66 -16.03 7.37 12.25
N GLY A 67 -15.59 6.09 12.26
CA GLY A 67 -16.49 4.93 12.17
C GLY A 67 -17.18 4.79 10.82
N ALA A 68 -16.65 5.44 9.76
CA ALA A 68 -17.26 5.46 8.44
C ALA A 68 -17.36 4.06 7.81
N TYR A 69 -16.47 3.14 8.17
CA TYR A 69 -16.47 1.76 7.67
C TYR A 69 -17.35 0.80 8.49
N ASP A 70 -17.92 1.25 9.61
CA ASP A 70 -18.69 0.37 10.49
C ASP A 70 -19.91 -0.19 9.77
N SER A 71 -19.99 -1.53 9.77
CA SER A 71 -21.07 -2.29 9.16
C SER A 71 -21.18 -2.19 7.63
N LEU A 72 -20.17 -1.65 6.94
CA LEU A 72 -20.10 -1.72 5.48
C LEU A 72 -19.81 -3.16 5.04
N LEU A 73 -20.12 -3.46 3.77
CA LEU A 73 -19.93 -4.78 3.19
C LEU A 73 -18.61 -4.87 2.39
N PHE A 74 -18.02 -6.05 2.41
CA PHE A 74 -17.27 -6.51 1.25
C PHE A 74 -18.30 -6.88 0.18
N HIS A 75 -18.57 -5.96 -0.71
CA HIS A 75 -19.71 -6.03 -1.64
C HIS A 75 -19.35 -6.65 -2.98
N ARG A 76 -18.07 -6.90 -3.25
CA ARG A 76 -17.61 -7.52 -4.49
C ARG A 76 -16.39 -8.39 -4.25
N ILE A 77 -16.44 -9.63 -4.74
CA ILE A 77 -15.32 -10.59 -4.69
C ILE A 77 -15.11 -11.16 -6.08
N ILE A 78 -13.96 -10.85 -6.68
CA ILE A 78 -13.54 -11.46 -7.93
C ILE A 78 -12.46 -12.49 -7.60
N PRO A 79 -12.74 -13.80 -7.81
CA PRO A 79 -11.76 -14.85 -7.57
C PRO A 79 -10.45 -14.59 -8.32
N GLN A 80 -9.32 -14.86 -7.68
CA GLN A 80 -7.98 -14.65 -8.24
C GLN A 80 -7.65 -13.19 -8.62
N LEU A 81 -8.45 -12.21 -8.16
CA LEU A 81 -8.17 -10.80 -8.37
C LEU A 81 -8.25 -10.03 -7.06
N MET A 82 -9.43 -9.86 -6.46
CA MET A 82 -9.59 -8.96 -5.31
C MET A 82 -10.86 -9.20 -4.49
N VAL A 83 -10.85 -8.66 -3.28
CA VAL A 83 -12.02 -8.44 -2.42
C VAL A 83 -12.20 -6.94 -2.25
N GLN A 84 -13.35 -6.37 -2.64
CA GLN A 84 -13.63 -4.93 -2.65
C GLN A 84 -14.69 -4.57 -1.61
N GLY A 85 -14.48 -3.43 -0.93
CA GLY A 85 -15.39 -2.85 0.04
C GLY A 85 -15.30 -1.34 0.13
N GLY A 86 -15.94 -0.76 1.17
CA GLY A 86 -15.84 0.68 1.44
C GLY A 86 -16.86 1.56 0.75
N ASP A 87 -17.89 0.97 0.13
CA ASP A 87 -19.05 1.70 -0.40
C ASP A 87 -20.00 2.08 0.75
N PRO A 88 -20.21 3.38 1.06
CA PRO A 88 -21.08 3.81 2.15
C PRO A 88 -22.54 3.34 2.01
N GLU A 89 -23.03 3.17 0.78
CA GLU A 89 -24.39 2.72 0.49
C GLU A 89 -24.61 1.26 0.90
N SER A 90 -23.51 0.50 1.07
CA SER A 90 -23.58 -0.90 1.50
C SER A 90 -24.05 -1.09 2.94
N ARG A 91 -24.04 -0.03 3.78
CA ARG A 91 -24.46 -0.10 5.19
C ARG A 91 -25.89 -0.60 5.36
N THR A 92 -26.79 -0.12 4.52
CA THR A 92 -28.24 -0.41 4.55
C THR A 92 -28.72 -1.13 3.29
N ALA A 93 -27.79 -1.66 2.51
CA ALA A 93 -28.12 -2.30 1.24
C ALA A 93 -28.98 -3.55 1.42
N GLY A 94 -30.06 -3.64 0.63
CA GLY A 94 -30.82 -4.88 0.47
C GLY A 94 -30.19 -5.80 -0.59
N PRO A 95 -30.74 -7.00 -0.77
CA PRO A 95 -30.18 -7.98 -1.71
C PRO A 95 -30.11 -7.51 -3.18
N GLN A 96 -30.98 -6.58 -3.58
CA GLN A 96 -31.07 -6.06 -4.95
C GLN A 96 -30.38 -4.70 -5.14
N THR A 97 -29.77 -4.15 -4.09
CA THR A 97 -29.08 -2.87 -4.18
C THR A 97 -27.80 -3.00 -5.01
N VAL A 98 -27.68 -2.22 -6.08
CA VAL A 98 -26.45 -2.10 -6.85
C VAL A 98 -25.44 -1.34 -6.02
N LEU A 99 -24.26 -1.92 -5.83
CA LEU A 99 -23.18 -1.35 -5.01
C LEU A 99 -21.93 -1.09 -5.87
N GLY A 100 -20.99 -0.35 -5.32
CA GLY A 100 -19.72 -0.01 -5.97
C GLY A 100 -19.71 1.35 -6.66
N GLN A 101 -20.81 2.10 -6.61
CA GLN A 101 -20.93 3.46 -7.15
C GLN A 101 -20.90 4.54 -6.04
N GLY A 102 -21.11 4.14 -4.78
CA GLY A 102 -21.15 5.06 -3.65
C GLY A 102 -19.77 5.58 -3.24
N GLY A 103 -19.76 6.72 -2.54
CA GLY A 103 -18.54 7.32 -2.02
C GLY A 103 -18.83 8.40 -0.98
N PRO A 104 -17.79 8.97 -0.34
CA PRO A 104 -17.95 9.95 0.73
C PRO A 104 -18.23 11.37 0.21
N GLY A 105 -18.50 11.54 -1.09
CA GLY A 105 -18.74 12.85 -1.73
C GLY A 105 -17.47 13.56 -2.22
N TYR A 106 -16.32 12.89 -2.15
CA TYR A 106 -15.05 13.38 -2.68
C TYR A 106 -14.18 12.23 -3.21
N SER A 107 -13.21 12.59 -4.03
CA SER A 107 -12.19 11.69 -4.54
C SER A 107 -10.78 12.19 -4.18
N LEU A 108 -9.78 11.31 -4.21
CA LEU A 108 -8.39 11.64 -3.89
C LEU A 108 -7.54 11.65 -5.16
N PRO A 109 -6.48 12.47 -5.23
CA PRO A 109 -5.48 12.33 -6.28
C PRO A 109 -4.78 10.98 -6.14
N ALA A 110 -4.49 10.31 -7.25
CA ALA A 110 -3.76 9.04 -7.21
C ALA A 110 -2.34 9.23 -6.65
N GLU A 111 -1.86 8.26 -5.87
CA GLU A 111 -0.49 8.19 -5.35
C GLU A 111 0.15 6.88 -5.86
N VAL A 112 0.47 6.85 -7.15
CA VAL A 112 1.13 5.69 -7.75
C VAL A 112 2.64 5.77 -7.49
N VAL A 113 3.12 4.95 -6.55
CA VAL A 113 4.52 4.95 -6.11
C VAL A 113 5.24 3.77 -6.75
N PRO A 114 6.33 4.01 -7.49
CA PRO A 114 7.16 2.93 -8.03
C PRO A 114 7.63 1.97 -6.92
N GLY A 115 7.47 0.68 -7.17
CA GLY A 115 7.86 -0.36 -6.20
C GLY A 115 6.76 -0.80 -5.23
N LEU A 116 5.67 -0.05 -5.05
CA LEU A 116 4.46 -0.54 -4.39
C LEU A 116 3.64 -1.33 -5.39
N ILE A 117 3.62 -2.65 -5.24
CA ILE A 117 3.07 -3.60 -6.20
C ILE A 117 1.80 -4.28 -5.68
N HIS A 118 0.97 -4.78 -6.58
CA HIS A 118 -0.27 -5.50 -6.27
C HIS A 118 0.01 -6.99 -5.96
N LYS A 119 0.92 -7.27 -5.02
CA LYS A 119 1.11 -8.63 -4.49
C LYS A 119 -0.13 -9.10 -3.72
N LYS A 120 -0.27 -10.40 -3.47
CA LYS A 120 -1.33 -10.92 -2.59
C LYS A 120 -1.32 -10.17 -1.24
N GLY A 121 -2.49 -9.75 -0.78
CA GLY A 121 -2.64 -8.97 0.45
C GLY A 121 -2.41 -7.46 0.31
N ALA A 122 -1.99 -6.94 -0.85
CA ALA A 122 -1.88 -5.49 -1.05
C ALA A 122 -3.24 -4.80 -0.89
N LEU A 123 -3.28 -3.68 -0.15
CA LEU A 123 -4.44 -2.81 0.00
C LEU A 123 -4.33 -1.66 -0.98
N ALA A 124 -5.32 -1.51 -1.86
CA ALA A 124 -5.30 -0.52 -2.92
C ALA A 124 -6.62 0.25 -3.05
N ALA A 125 -6.55 1.45 -3.60
CA ALA A 125 -7.70 2.32 -3.80
C ALA A 125 -8.43 2.01 -5.11
N VAL A 126 -9.76 2.01 -5.07
CA VAL A 126 -10.59 1.90 -6.26
C VAL A 126 -10.51 3.21 -7.06
N ARG A 127 -10.44 3.16 -8.38
CA ARG A 127 -10.56 4.36 -9.22
C ARG A 127 -11.94 5.01 -9.05
N ALA A 128 -11.97 6.34 -9.10
CA ALA A 128 -13.22 7.08 -9.00
C ALA A 128 -14.01 7.05 -10.32
N ASP A 129 -13.30 6.94 -11.44
CA ASP A 129 -13.83 6.86 -12.80
C ASP A 129 -12.84 6.11 -13.72
N ASP A 130 -13.22 5.89 -14.98
CA ASP A 130 -12.38 5.21 -15.98
C ASP A 130 -11.33 6.12 -16.65
N HIS A 131 -11.14 7.35 -16.17
CA HIS A 131 -10.15 8.26 -16.75
C HIS A 131 -8.73 7.81 -16.38
N THR A 132 -7.89 7.68 -17.41
CA THR A 132 -6.47 7.41 -17.27
C THR A 132 -5.69 8.67 -17.61
N GLY A 133 -4.71 9.05 -16.77
CA GLY A 133 -3.86 10.20 -17.04
C GLY A 133 -3.40 10.95 -15.79
N PRO A 134 -2.77 12.13 -15.96
CA PRO A 134 -2.18 12.87 -14.84
C PRO A 134 -3.21 13.38 -13.81
N ASP A 135 -4.49 13.45 -14.19
CA ASP A 135 -5.58 13.85 -13.30
C ASP A 135 -6.33 12.64 -12.72
N GLU A 136 -5.70 11.46 -12.74
CA GLU A 136 -6.30 10.22 -12.24
C GLU A 136 -6.69 10.35 -10.77
N ARG A 137 -7.92 9.95 -10.48
CA ARG A 137 -8.48 10.04 -9.14
C ARG A 137 -8.99 8.69 -8.64
N THR A 138 -8.91 8.54 -7.33
CA THR A 138 -9.39 7.35 -6.63
C THR A 138 -10.61 7.68 -5.79
N SER A 139 -11.42 6.67 -5.48
CA SER A 139 -12.52 6.80 -4.53
C SER A 139 -12.00 7.27 -3.17
N GLY A 140 -12.74 8.17 -2.52
CA GLY A 140 -12.41 8.62 -1.17
C GLY A 140 -12.64 7.57 -0.08
N SER A 141 -13.37 6.46 -0.37
CA SER A 141 -13.65 5.41 0.64
C SER A 141 -13.52 3.98 0.14
N GLN A 142 -13.75 3.71 -1.14
CA GLN A 142 -13.69 2.34 -1.65
C GLN A 142 -12.25 1.87 -1.83
N PHE A 143 -12.01 0.65 -1.39
CA PHE A 143 -10.71 -0.01 -1.47
C PHE A 143 -10.88 -1.48 -1.86
N TYR A 144 -9.80 -2.10 -2.28
CA TYR A 144 -9.74 -3.54 -2.48
C TYR A 144 -8.49 -4.14 -1.87
N ILE A 145 -8.57 -5.42 -1.50
CA ILE A 145 -7.45 -6.23 -1.07
C ILE A 145 -7.18 -7.27 -2.15
N VAL A 146 -5.95 -7.35 -2.61
CA VAL A 146 -5.55 -8.23 -3.70
C VAL A 146 -5.55 -9.69 -3.25
N LEU A 147 -6.25 -10.54 -4.00
CA LEU A 147 -6.14 -12.00 -3.92
C LEU A 147 -5.06 -12.49 -4.87
N GLY A 148 -5.24 -12.17 -6.14
CA GLY A 148 -4.32 -12.50 -7.22
C GLY A 148 -4.16 -13.99 -7.49
N LYS A 149 -3.23 -14.30 -8.38
CA LYS A 149 -2.75 -15.65 -8.69
C LYS A 149 -1.24 -15.61 -8.93
N PRO A 150 -0.53 -16.75 -8.86
CA PRO A 150 0.89 -16.80 -9.23
C PRO A 150 1.14 -16.44 -10.69
N PHE A 151 2.27 -15.79 -10.94
CA PHE A 151 2.77 -15.42 -12.28
C PHE A 151 4.20 -15.90 -12.47
N GLN A 152 4.50 -16.45 -13.64
CA GLN A 152 5.89 -16.80 -13.98
C GLN A 152 6.69 -15.52 -14.33
N PRO A 153 8.02 -15.49 -14.11
CA PRO A 153 8.85 -14.32 -14.40
C PRO A 153 8.71 -13.77 -15.82
N ASN A 154 8.62 -14.65 -16.81
CA ASN A 154 8.43 -14.26 -18.21
C ASN A 154 7.07 -13.60 -18.49
N GLU A 155 6.02 -13.96 -17.75
CA GLU A 155 4.72 -13.29 -17.85
C GLU A 155 4.81 -11.86 -17.32
N LEU A 156 5.56 -11.65 -16.22
CA LEU A 156 5.79 -10.31 -15.66
C LEU A 156 6.58 -9.42 -16.63
N ASP A 157 7.58 -9.96 -17.31
CA ASP A 157 8.34 -9.21 -18.33
C ASP A 157 7.44 -8.77 -19.48
N LEU A 158 6.50 -9.62 -19.92
CA LEU A 158 5.52 -9.26 -20.96
C LEU A 158 4.53 -8.19 -20.46
N LEU A 159 4.07 -8.29 -19.21
CA LEU A 159 3.19 -7.29 -18.61
C LEU A 159 3.91 -5.93 -18.46
N ALA A 160 5.17 -5.92 -18.02
CA ALA A 160 5.99 -4.71 -17.95
C ALA A 160 6.17 -4.04 -19.31
N GLN A 161 6.44 -4.81 -20.37
CA GLN A 161 6.52 -4.27 -21.73
C GLN A 161 5.19 -3.69 -22.21
N ARG A 162 4.06 -4.34 -21.89
CA ARG A 162 2.74 -3.83 -22.23
C ARG A 162 2.43 -2.54 -21.48
N SER A 163 2.67 -2.49 -20.19
CA SER A 163 2.47 -1.31 -19.34
C SER A 163 3.29 -0.11 -19.83
N ALA A 164 4.55 -0.33 -20.21
CA ALA A 164 5.39 0.71 -20.79
C ALA A 164 4.82 1.29 -22.10
N ARG A 165 4.24 0.44 -22.96
CA ARG A 165 3.57 0.89 -24.20
C ARG A 165 2.30 1.71 -23.96
N MET A 166 1.67 1.51 -22.78
CA MET A 166 0.48 2.26 -22.35
C MET A 166 0.83 3.54 -21.57
N GLY A 167 2.12 3.88 -21.44
CA GLY A 167 2.57 5.08 -20.75
C GLY A 167 2.82 4.91 -19.25
N ASN A 168 2.64 3.71 -18.71
CA ASN A 168 2.81 3.38 -17.28
C ASN A 168 3.97 2.38 -17.09
N PRO A 169 5.24 2.78 -17.28
CA PRO A 169 6.35 1.84 -17.21
C PRO A 169 6.52 1.27 -15.81
N VAL A 170 6.55 -0.05 -15.72
CA VAL A 170 6.81 -0.79 -14.48
C VAL A 170 8.10 -1.59 -14.66
N THR A 171 8.91 -1.65 -13.61
CA THR A 171 10.10 -2.50 -13.54
C THR A 171 10.03 -3.32 -12.28
N TYR A 172 10.23 -4.63 -12.42
CA TYR A 172 10.23 -5.55 -11.27
C TYR A 172 11.64 -5.92 -10.86
N THR A 173 11.91 -5.89 -9.55
CA THR A 173 13.12 -6.51 -8.98
C THR A 173 12.97 -8.04 -9.00
N GLU A 174 14.07 -8.77 -8.84
CA GLU A 174 14.02 -10.24 -8.76
C GLU A 174 13.21 -10.72 -7.55
N GLU A 175 13.27 -9.99 -6.42
CA GLU A 175 12.46 -10.26 -5.23
C GLU A 175 10.95 -10.10 -5.53
N GLN A 176 10.56 -9.06 -6.27
CA GLN A 176 9.17 -8.85 -6.66
C GLN A 176 8.68 -9.93 -7.64
N LYS A 177 9.54 -10.35 -8.58
CA LYS A 177 9.22 -11.48 -9.47
C LYS A 177 9.03 -12.77 -8.67
N GLN A 178 9.88 -13.00 -7.67
CA GLN A 178 9.74 -14.16 -6.80
C GLN A 178 8.46 -14.11 -5.96
N LEU A 179 8.08 -12.93 -5.40
CA LEU A 179 6.82 -12.74 -4.68
C LEU A 179 5.62 -13.08 -5.56
N TYR A 180 5.58 -12.55 -6.78
CA TYR A 180 4.50 -12.88 -7.72
C TYR A 180 4.46 -14.36 -8.11
N ALA A 181 5.62 -15.03 -8.16
CA ALA A 181 5.68 -16.45 -8.50
C ALA A 181 5.22 -17.36 -7.34
N THR A 182 5.45 -16.95 -6.08
CA THR A 182 5.15 -17.78 -4.89
C THR A 182 3.81 -17.42 -4.25
N GLU A 183 3.55 -16.14 -4.03
CA GLU A 183 2.35 -15.66 -3.32
C GLU A 183 1.25 -15.24 -4.30
N GLY A 184 1.64 -14.80 -5.48
CA GLY A 184 0.74 -14.29 -6.49
C GLY A 184 0.45 -12.80 -6.34
N GLY A 185 -0.53 -12.34 -7.13
CA GLY A 185 -0.94 -10.94 -7.14
C GLY A 185 -1.69 -10.55 -8.40
N ALA A 186 -1.72 -9.25 -8.68
CA ALA A 186 -2.41 -8.65 -9.82
C ALA A 186 -1.48 -7.67 -10.58
N PRO A 187 -0.35 -8.13 -11.16
CA PRO A 187 0.68 -7.26 -11.74
C PRO A 187 0.20 -6.40 -12.92
N HIS A 188 -0.93 -6.73 -13.52
CA HIS A 188 -1.55 -5.91 -14.56
C HIS A 188 -2.14 -4.59 -14.04
N LEU A 189 -2.25 -4.40 -12.72
CA LEU A 189 -2.69 -3.17 -12.06
C LEU A 189 -1.50 -2.27 -11.67
N ASP A 190 -0.27 -2.80 -11.68
CA ASP A 190 0.91 -2.05 -11.28
C ASP A 190 1.17 -0.84 -12.18
N GLY A 191 1.63 0.25 -11.57
CA GLY A 191 1.88 1.50 -12.27
C GLY A 191 0.63 2.29 -12.64
N GLY A 192 -0.58 1.74 -12.38
CA GLY A 192 -1.84 2.40 -12.72
C GLY A 192 -2.82 2.58 -11.56
N TYR A 193 -2.53 2.02 -10.38
CA TYR A 193 -3.41 2.12 -9.21
C TYR A 193 -2.60 2.42 -7.95
N THR A 194 -3.23 3.10 -6.99
CA THR A 194 -2.60 3.43 -5.72
C THR A 194 -2.66 2.25 -4.76
N VAL A 195 -1.50 1.69 -4.44
CA VAL A 195 -1.33 0.73 -3.34
C VAL A 195 -0.90 1.51 -2.10
N PHE A 196 -1.69 1.45 -1.02
CA PHE A 196 -1.44 2.27 0.17
C PHE A 196 -1.30 1.47 1.48
N GLY A 197 -1.21 0.14 1.37
CA GLY A 197 -0.97 -0.74 2.51
C GLY A 197 -0.88 -2.20 2.11
N GLU A 198 -0.73 -3.06 3.10
CA GLU A 198 -0.68 -4.52 2.92
C GLU A 198 -1.21 -5.25 4.15
N VAL A 199 -1.78 -6.43 3.94
CA VAL A 199 -2.13 -7.38 5.00
C VAL A 199 -0.86 -7.98 5.57
N VAL A 200 -0.62 -7.78 6.86
CA VAL A 200 0.55 -8.29 7.59
C VAL A 200 0.21 -9.46 8.52
N ASP A 201 -1.08 -9.70 8.76
CA ASP A 201 -1.58 -10.84 9.54
C ASP A 201 -3.01 -11.17 9.12
N GLY A 202 -3.38 -12.45 9.10
CA GLY A 202 -4.72 -12.91 8.73
C GLY A 202 -4.92 -13.20 7.23
N LEU A 203 -3.87 -13.54 6.47
CA LEU A 203 -4.03 -13.91 5.05
C LEU A 203 -4.97 -15.10 4.84
N GLU A 204 -5.09 -16.00 5.82
CA GLU A 204 -6.08 -17.10 5.80
C GLU A 204 -7.53 -16.58 5.85
N VAL A 205 -7.77 -15.43 6.47
CA VAL A 205 -9.08 -14.76 6.46
C VAL A 205 -9.37 -14.18 5.08
N LEU A 206 -8.35 -13.65 4.41
CA LEU A 206 -8.48 -13.19 3.02
C LEU A 206 -8.83 -14.34 2.08
N ASP A 207 -8.23 -15.52 2.27
CA ASP A 207 -8.57 -16.72 1.51
C ASP A 207 -9.98 -17.21 1.83
N ALA A 208 -10.43 -17.12 3.09
CA ALA A 208 -11.80 -17.44 3.49
C ALA A 208 -12.83 -16.46 2.88
N LEU A 209 -12.50 -15.18 2.75
CA LEU A 209 -13.31 -14.20 2.01
C LEU A 209 -13.41 -14.58 0.53
N ALA A 210 -12.28 -14.94 -0.08
CA ALA A 210 -12.22 -15.34 -1.49
C ALA A 210 -13.05 -16.59 -1.82
N ALA A 211 -13.24 -17.48 -0.85
CA ALA A 211 -13.99 -18.72 -1.00
C ALA A 211 -15.52 -18.55 -0.89
N GLN A 212 -16.03 -17.34 -0.63
CA GLN A 212 -17.45 -17.10 -0.49
C GLN A 212 -18.16 -17.20 -1.86
N ALA A 213 -19.33 -17.83 -1.85
CA ALA A 213 -20.17 -17.90 -3.04
C ALA A 213 -20.73 -16.52 -3.38
N CYS A 214 -20.65 -16.15 -4.66
CA CYS A 214 -21.11 -14.87 -5.19
C CYS A 214 -22.22 -15.07 -6.24
N ASP A 215 -22.96 -14.01 -6.48
CA ASP A 215 -23.93 -13.92 -7.58
C ASP A 215 -23.23 -13.57 -8.91
N ALA A 216 -24.02 -13.37 -9.97
CA ALA A 216 -23.52 -13.02 -11.30
C ALA A 216 -22.87 -11.62 -11.39
N SER A 217 -23.02 -10.80 -10.35
CA SER A 217 -22.40 -9.46 -10.22
C SER A 217 -21.18 -9.46 -9.28
N ASP A 218 -20.63 -10.62 -8.99
CA ASP A 218 -19.53 -10.82 -8.03
C ASP A 218 -19.89 -10.44 -6.57
N ARG A 219 -21.17 -10.24 -6.24
CA ARG A 219 -21.59 -9.92 -4.89
C ARG A 219 -21.72 -11.20 -4.05
N PRO A 220 -21.14 -11.27 -2.83
CA PRO A 220 -21.35 -12.39 -1.92
C PRO A 220 -22.84 -12.65 -1.67
N LEU A 221 -23.26 -13.91 -1.77
CA LEU A 221 -24.66 -14.32 -1.50
C LEU A 221 -25.05 -14.10 -0.03
N LYS A 222 -24.07 -14.13 0.88
CA LYS A 222 -24.21 -13.75 2.28
C LYS A 222 -23.45 -12.47 2.53
N ASP A 223 -24.11 -11.47 3.09
CA ASP A 223 -23.49 -10.21 3.47
C ASP A 223 -22.29 -10.46 4.41
N ILE A 224 -21.16 -9.86 4.07
CA ILE A 224 -19.92 -9.91 4.86
C ILE A 224 -19.63 -8.50 5.35
N ARG A 225 -19.97 -8.24 6.61
CA ARG A 225 -19.79 -6.92 7.22
C ARG A 225 -18.40 -6.74 7.76
N MET A 226 -17.86 -5.51 7.60
CA MET A 226 -16.57 -5.12 8.16
C MET A 226 -16.75 -4.11 9.28
N PHE A 227 -15.80 -4.13 10.21
CA PHE A 227 -15.57 -3.12 11.24
C PHE A 227 -14.08 -2.85 11.29
N ILE A 228 -13.68 -1.60 11.05
CA ILE A 228 -12.26 -1.25 10.96
C ILE A 228 -11.87 -0.39 12.16
N ARG A 229 -10.74 -0.69 12.80
CA ARG A 229 -10.20 0.06 13.95
C ARG A 229 -8.69 0.26 13.82
N VAL A 230 -8.21 1.43 14.26
CA VAL A 230 -6.78 1.66 14.40
C VAL A 230 -6.25 0.77 15.52
N ARG A 231 -5.14 0.08 15.26
CA ARG A 231 -4.43 -0.70 16.27
C ARG A 231 -3.47 0.21 17.05
N PRO A 232 -3.42 0.11 18.38
CA PRO A 232 -2.52 0.93 19.22
C PRO A 232 -1.04 0.73 18.92
#